data_acacc25870b67cd8fac2cf423133706f
#
_entry.id   acacc25870b67cd8fac2cf423133706f
#
_cell.length_a   1.000
_cell.length_b   1.000
_cell.length_c   1.000
_cell.angle_alpha   90.00
_cell.angle_beta   90.00
_cell.angle_gamma   90.00
#
_symmetry.space_group_name_H-M   'P 1'
#
loop_
_entity.id
_entity.type
_entity.pdbx_description
1 polymer ?
#
loop_
_entity_poly.entity_id
_entity_poly.type
_entity_poly.pdbx_seq_one_letter_code
_entity_poly.pdbx_strand_id
1 'polypeptide(L)'
;MVIVENNEQLSSFLKVYSEHDSIVLPVQSDEQKHPTDDDICLVYVRIIEGEEYILCYNHSESLNLDEAPSLKSDTTKYTFDKKRLEHLVDIDNVVDVNLLNYIDTNEPLEIDNLDTNAHHFFNMRHYRKKNLNRVIPISKHLELCRKISEILSKVIDTSLDVNKSYNDDILNNLSYMESNGIQTTEGMVYSEYNIFTSTGRPSNRFGGTNFAALNKKDGSRKPYVSRFKSGVLVEMDYDAYHLRLIGDRINYKFGKDSVHEHMAKF
;
A
#
# COMPACT_ATOMS: atom_id res chain seq x y z
N MET A 1 -14.67 -6.51 -21.78
CA MET A 1 -14.78 -5.75 -20.52
C MET A 1 -16.23 -5.81 -20.05
N VAL A 2 -16.43 -6.11 -18.77
CA VAL A 2 -17.75 -6.22 -18.12
C VAL A 2 -17.78 -5.28 -16.92
N ILE A 3 -18.81 -4.44 -16.81
CA ILE A 3 -19.11 -3.68 -15.60
C ILE A 3 -20.04 -4.54 -14.75
N VAL A 4 -19.62 -4.82 -13.52
CA VAL A 4 -20.36 -5.66 -12.57
C VAL A 4 -21.21 -4.74 -11.69
N GLU A 5 -22.51 -4.75 -11.91
CA GLU A 5 -23.48 -3.82 -11.31
C GLU A 5 -24.61 -4.53 -10.52
N ASN A 6 -24.62 -5.86 -10.53
CA ASN A 6 -25.64 -6.65 -9.84
C ASN A 6 -25.11 -8.01 -9.41
N ASN A 7 -25.87 -8.70 -8.55
CA ASN A 7 -25.47 -9.97 -7.95
C ASN A 7 -25.34 -11.13 -8.95
N GLU A 8 -26.07 -11.13 -10.07
CA GLU A 8 -25.96 -12.15 -11.11
C GLU A 8 -24.61 -12.02 -11.85
N GLN A 9 -24.26 -10.81 -12.25
CA GLN A 9 -22.96 -10.50 -12.85
C GLN A 9 -21.82 -10.75 -11.88
N LEU A 10 -22.00 -10.41 -10.59
CA LEU A 10 -21.03 -10.68 -9.54
C LEU A 10 -20.78 -12.18 -9.38
N SER A 11 -21.84 -12.98 -9.34
CA SER A 11 -21.72 -14.45 -9.24
C SER A 11 -20.99 -15.05 -10.44
N SER A 12 -21.27 -14.54 -11.64
CA SER A 12 -20.60 -14.96 -12.87
C SER A 12 -19.14 -14.59 -12.88
N PHE A 13 -18.82 -13.36 -12.44
CA PHE A 13 -17.44 -12.89 -12.27
C PHE A 13 -16.67 -13.74 -11.26
N LEU A 14 -17.21 -13.94 -10.04
CA LEU A 14 -16.53 -14.69 -8.98
C LEU A 14 -16.20 -16.12 -9.39
N LYS A 15 -17.03 -16.75 -10.21
CA LYS A 15 -16.75 -18.08 -10.75
C LYS A 15 -15.50 -18.08 -11.63
N VAL A 16 -15.38 -17.13 -12.55
CA VAL A 16 -14.21 -17.04 -13.44
C VAL A 16 -12.97 -16.60 -12.63
N TYR A 17 -13.14 -15.63 -11.74
CA TYR A 17 -12.07 -15.08 -10.91
C TYR A 17 -11.43 -16.14 -10.00
N SER A 18 -12.23 -17.05 -9.43
CA SER A 18 -11.72 -18.08 -8.52
C SER A 18 -10.90 -19.19 -9.20
N GLU A 19 -10.92 -19.25 -10.53
CA GLU A 19 -10.24 -20.28 -11.32
C GLU A 19 -8.97 -19.77 -12.02
N HIS A 20 -8.73 -18.44 -12.02
CA HIS A 20 -7.66 -17.83 -12.81
C HIS A 20 -6.87 -16.78 -12.02
N ASP A 21 -5.58 -16.72 -12.29
CA ASP A 21 -4.74 -15.61 -11.82
C ASP A 21 -5.21 -14.29 -12.42
N SER A 22 -5.05 -13.20 -11.67
CA SER A 22 -5.59 -11.91 -12.08
C SER A 22 -4.72 -10.73 -11.63
N ILE A 23 -4.85 -9.60 -12.34
CA ILE A 23 -4.35 -8.29 -11.88
C ILE A 23 -5.52 -7.55 -11.24
N VAL A 24 -5.35 -7.10 -10.01
CA VAL A 24 -6.37 -6.39 -9.22
C VAL A 24 -5.86 -5.02 -8.83
N LEU A 25 -6.57 -3.97 -9.23
CA LEU A 25 -6.22 -2.57 -8.96
C LEU A 25 -7.40 -1.86 -8.28
N PRO A 26 -7.26 -1.44 -7.02
CA PRO A 26 -8.30 -0.70 -6.33
C PRO A 26 -8.26 0.78 -6.70
N VAL A 27 -9.42 1.41 -6.78
CA VAL A 27 -9.58 2.86 -6.84
C VAL A 27 -10.34 3.31 -5.62
N GLN A 28 -9.67 4.05 -4.78
CA GLN A 28 -10.20 4.62 -3.54
C GLN A 28 -11.11 5.81 -3.84
N SER A 29 -12.09 6.09 -2.99
CA SER A 29 -13.04 7.20 -3.20
C SER A 29 -12.38 8.57 -3.06
N ASP A 30 -11.51 8.75 -2.06
CA ASP A 30 -10.78 9.99 -1.78
C ASP A 30 -9.28 9.72 -1.59
N GLU A 31 -8.48 10.02 -2.59
CA GLU A 31 -7.02 9.85 -2.56
C GLU A 31 -6.30 10.72 -1.49
N GLN A 32 -7.00 11.62 -0.82
CA GLN A 32 -6.42 12.42 0.26
C GLN A 32 -6.56 11.77 1.64
N LYS A 33 -7.41 10.75 1.74
CA LYS A 33 -7.58 9.98 2.96
C LYS A 33 -6.64 8.79 2.99
N HIS A 34 -6.36 8.32 4.19
CA HIS A 34 -5.71 7.03 4.35
C HIS A 34 -6.66 5.92 3.90
N PRO A 35 -6.19 4.87 3.19
CA PRO A 35 -7.07 3.80 2.69
C PRO A 35 -7.92 3.11 3.78
N THR A 36 -7.41 3.04 5.01
CA THR A 36 -8.15 2.49 6.18
C THR A 36 -9.35 3.34 6.60
N ASP A 37 -9.33 4.65 6.28
CA ASP A 37 -10.37 5.63 6.65
C ASP A 37 -11.26 6.03 5.47
N ASP A 38 -11.16 5.32 4.35
CA ASP A 38 -11.91 5.65 3.14
C ASP A 38 -12.62 4.43 2.57
N ASP A 39 -13.56 4.72 1.69
CA ASP A 39 -14.31 3.70 0.97
C ASP A 39 -13.67 3.41 -0.39
N ILE A 40 -13.90 2.20 -0.87
CA ILE A 40 -13.54 1.84 -2.23
C ILE A 40 -14.56 2.48 -3.21
N CYS A 41 -14.05 3.03 -4.29
CA CYS A 41 -14.87 3.54 -5.39
C CYS A 41 -15.20 2.45 -6.40
N LEU A 42 -14.14 1.81 -6.91
CA LEU A 42 -14.25 0.67 -7.81
C LEU A 42 -13.00 -0.23 -7.69
N VAL A 43 -13.13 -1.47 -8.15
CA VAL A 43 -12.02 -2.41 -8.35
C VAL A 43 -11.96 -2.78 -9.84
N TYR A 44 -10.79 -2.56 -10.44
CA TYR A 44 -10.48 -3.11 -11.74
C TYR A 44 -9.84 -4.49 -11.57
N VAL A 45 -10.35 -5.47 -12.30
CA VAL A 45 -9.81 -6.83 -12.34
C VAL A 45 -9.58 -7.24 -13.79
N ARG A 46 -8.36 -7.65 -14.10
CA ARG A 46 -8.01 -8.28 -15.37
C ARG A 46 -7.63 -9.72 -15.12
N ILE A 47 -8.41 -10.65 -15.65
CA ILE A 47 -8.04 -12.06 -15.68
C ILE A 47 -6.83 -12.23 -16.61
N ILE A 48 -5.80 -12.93 -16.18
CA ILE A 48 -4.64 -13.22 -17.04
C ILE A 48 -5.12 -14.12 -18.19
N GLU A 49 -4.82 -13.68 -19.42
CA GLU A 49 -5.31 -14.31 -20.67
C GLU A 49 -6.84 -14.31 -20.83
N GLY A 50 -7.55 -13.44 -20.09
CA GLY A 50 -9.01 -13.39 -20.08
C GLY A 50 -9.62 -11.99 -20.19
N GLU A 51 -10.82 -11.84 -19.67
CA GLU A 51 -11.59 -10.61 -19.72
C GLU A 51 -11.20 -9.60 -18.61
N GLU A 52 -11.62 -8.37 -18.82
CA GLU A 52 -11.51 -7.28 -17.87
C GLU A 52 -12.87 -7.01 -17.21
N TYR A 53 -12.85 -6.76 -15.91
CA TYR A 53 -14.02 -6.47 -15.09
C TYR A 53 -13.81 -5.17 -14.31
N ILE A 54 -14.88 -4.43 -14.09
CA ILE A 54 -14.96 -3.31 -13.16
C ILE A 54 -16.09 -3.61 -12.18
N LEU A 55 -15.75 -3.67 -10.89
CA LEU A 55 -16.69 -3.80 -9.80
C LEU A 55 -16.89 -2.40 -9.20
N CYS A 56 -18.10 -1.87 -9.28
CA CYS A 56 -18.43 -0.53 -8.78
C CYS A 56 -19.12 -0.61 -7.43
N TYR A 57 -18.66 0.22 -6.47
CA TYR A 57 -19.19 0.26 -5.10
C TYR A 57 -19.72 1.64 -4.73
N ASN A 58 -19.04 2.69 -5.16
CA ASN A 58 -19.36 4.05 -4.78
C ASN A 58 -19.06 5.01 -5.94
N HIS A 59 -19.60 4.73 -7.12
CA HIS A 59 -19.37 5.51 -8.34
C HIS A 59 -20.66 6.11 -8.89
N SER A 60 -20.61 7.36 -9.38
CA SER A 60 -21.79 8.10 -9.81
C SER A 60 -22.36 7.70 -11.17
N GLU A 61 -21.56 7.02 -12.00
CA GLU A 61 -21.97 6.59 -13.35
C GLU A 61 -22.49 5.15 -13.42
N SER A 62 -22.53 4.41 -12.31
CA SER A 62 -22.87 2.99 -12.28
C SER A 62 -23.91 2.67 -11.22
N LEU A 63 -24.66 1.59 -11.44
CA LEU A 63 -25.36 0.91 -10.37
C LEU A 63 -24.30 0.22 -9.51
N ASN A 64 -24.17 0.66 -8.27
CA ASN A 64 -23.16 0.15 -7.37
C ASN A 64 -23.60 -1.18 -6.76
N LEU A 65 -22.66 -2.06 -6.48
CA LEU A 65 -22.88 -3.23 -5.66
C LEU A 65 -23.16 -2.79 -4.22
N ASP A 66 -24.08 -3.47 -3.54
CA ASP A 66 -24.50 -3.13 -2.17
C ASP A 66 -23.37 -3.32 -1.15
N GLU A 67 -22.56 -4.37 -1.34
CA GLU A 67 -21.44 -4.70 -0.45
C GLU A 67 -20.22 -5.10 -1.28
N ALA A 68 -19.03 -4.79 -0.75
CA ALA A 68 -17.77 -5.25 -1.33
C ALA A 68 -17.65 -6.77 -1.14
N PRO A 69 -17.56 -7.57 -2.20
CA PRO A 69 -17.38 -9.01 -2.08
C PRO A 69 -15.99 -9.33 -1.53
N SER A 70 -15.88 -10.47 -0.85
CA SER A 70 -14.58 -11.07 -0.60
C SER A 70 -13.99 -11.55 -1.94
N LEU A 71 -12.78 -11.12 -2.23
CA LEU A 71 -12.00 -11.55 -3.40
C LEU A 71 -10.94 -12.60 -3.02
N LYS A 72 -11.23 -13.42 -2.01
CA LYS A 72 -10.36 -14.53 -1.59
C LYS A 72 -10.53 -15.73 -2.51
N SER A 73 -9.42 -16.30 -2.95
CA SER A 73 -9.38 -17.54 -3.71
C SER A 73 -7.96 -18.14 -3.71
N ASP A 74 -7.79 -19.37 -4.14
CA ASP A 74 -6.48 -20.04 -4.20
C ASP A 74 -5.59 -19.52 -5.34
N THR A 75 -6.13 -18.73 -6.27
CA THR A 75 -5.39 -18.13 -7.39
C THR A 75 -4.53 -16.97 -6.96
N THR A 76 -3.51 -16.61 -7.75
CA THR A 76 -2.62 -15.48 -7.49
C THR A 76 -3.24 -14.17 -7.97
N LYS A 77 -3.20 -13.14 -7.13
CA LYS A 77 -3.60 -11.78 -7.48
C LYS A 77 -2.37 -10.89 -7.52
N TYR A 78 -2.17 -10.25 -8.63
CA TYR A 78 -1.06 -9.31 -8.83
C TYR A 78 -1.57 -7.88 -8.70
N THR A 79 -0.82 -7.04 -7.99
CA THR A 79 -1.20 -5.62 -7.83
C THR A 79 0.03 -4.72 -7.86
N PHE A 80 -0.20 -3.43 -8.00
CA PHE A 80 0.86 -2.42 -7.93
C PHE A 80 1.26 -2.07 -6.49
N ASP A 81 0.30 -2.05 -5.56
CA ASP A 81 0.48 -1.73 -4.15
C ASP A 81 -0.39 -2.67 -3.30
N LYS A 82 0.23 -3.73 -2.78
CA LYS A 82 -0.44 -4.77 -1.99
C LYS A 82 -1.07 -4.20 -0.72
N LYS A 83 -0.36 -3.34 0.01
CA LYS A 83 -0.86 -2.79 1.28
C LYS A 83 -2.13 -1.98 1.05
N ARG A 84 -2.12 -1.11 0.03
CA ARG A 84 -3.29 -0.32 -0.31
C ARG A 84 -4.48 -1.20 -0.74
N LEU A 85 -4.23 -2.24 -1.52
CA LEU A 85 -5.27 -3.18 -1.92
C LEU A 85 -5.89 -3.88 -0.71
N GLU A 86 -5.06 -4.38 0.20
CA GLU A 86 -5.51 -5.09 1.41
C GLU A 86 -6.25 -4.18 2.42
N HIS A 87 -5.99 -2.88 2.42
CA HIS A 87 -6.77 -1.93 3.24
C HIS A 87 -8.18 -1.70 2.70
N LEU A 88 -8.37 -1.81 1.38
CA LEU A 88 -9.62 -1.48 0.70
C LEU A 88 -10.49 -2.70 0.36
N VAL A 89 -9.89 -3.88 0.21
CA VAL A 89 -10.53 -5.09 -0.31
C VAL A 89 -10.20 -6.29 0.57
N ASP A 90 -11.21 -7.09 0.91
CA ASP A 90 -11.01 -8.39 1.55
C ASP A 90 -10.49 -9.41 0.52
N ILE A 91 -9.19 -9.60 0.48
CA ILE A 91 -8.46 -10.35 -0.55
C ILE A 91 -7.28 -11.11 0.07
N ASP A 92 -6.86 -12.19 -0.55
CA ASP A 92 -5.69 -12.98 -0.16
C ASP A 92 -4.83 -13.37 -1.37
N ASN A 93 -3.71 -14.07 -1.15
CA ASN A 93 -2.77 -14.51 -2.17
C ASN A 93 -2.31 -13.38 -3.12
N VAL A 94 -2.07 -12.19 -2.55
CA VAL A 94 -1.69 -10.98 -3.29
C VAL A 94 -0.17 -10.88 -3.41
N VAL A 95 0.30 -10.59 -4.62
CA VAL A 95 1.69 -10.32 -4.96
C VAL A 95 1.83 -8.85 -5.34
N ASP A 96 2.73 -8.14 -4.66
CA ASP A 96 3.12 -6.77 -5.00
C ASP A 96 4.15 -6.79 -6.12
N VAL A 97 3.72 -6.43 -7.33
CA VAL A 97 4.58 -6.46 -8.52
C VAL A 97 5.62 -5.33 -8.50
N ASN A 98 5.30 -4.20 -7.88
CA ASN A 98 6.24 -3.10 -7.74
C ASN A 98 7.42 -3.50 -6.83
N LEU A 99 7.13 -4.23 -5.75
CA LEU A 99 8.17 -4.77 -4.88
C LEU A 99 9.00 -5.86 -5.59
N LEU A 100 8.38 -6.74 -6.38
CA LEU A 100 9.13 -7.71 -7.20
C LEU A 100 10.11 -7.00 -8.13
N ASN A 101 9.64 -5.98 -8.85
CA ASN A 101 10.50 -5.19 -9.72
C ASN A 101 11.65 -4.51 -8.96
N TYR A 102 11.34 -3.94 -7.79
CA TYR A 102 12.37 -3.29 -6.97
C TYR A 102 13.46 -4.24 -6.49
N ILE A 103 13.11 -5.47 -6.17
CA ILE A 103 14.08 -6.48 -5.74
C ILE A 103 15.01 -6.89 -6.89
N ASP A 104 14.46 -7.00 -8.08
CA ASP A 104 15.19 -7.41 -9.28
C ASP A 104 16.08 -6.27 -9.82
N THR A 105 15.55 -5.07 -9.90
CA THR A 105 16.19 -3.92 -10.56
C THR A 105 16.78 -2.89 -9.60
N ASN A 106 16.42 -2.93 -8.32
CA ASN A 106 16.68 -1.90 -7.32
C ASN A 106 16.00 -0.53 -7.62
N GLU A 107 14.98 -0.54 -8.49
CA GLU A 107 14.18 0.63 -8.86
C GLU A 107 12.70 0.30 -8.77
N PRO A 108 11.87 1.15 -8.13
CA PRO A 108 10.42 0.96 -8.14
C PRO A 108 9.86 1.18 -9.55
N LEU A 109 8.70 0.59 -9.83
CA LEU A 109 7.99 0.86 -11.09
C LEU A 109 7.55 2.32 -11.15
N GLU A 110 7.98 3.03 -12.19
CA GLU A 110 7.59 4.41 -12.43
C GLU A 110 6.24 4.48 -13.16
N ILE A 111 5.16 4.59 -12.38
CA ILE A 111 3.83 4.91 -12.95
C ILE A 111 3.75 6.38 -13.35
N ASP A 112 4.46 7.27 -12.67
CA ASP A 112 4.45 8.71 -12.94
C ASP A 112 4.95 9.09 -14.34
N ASN A 113 5.75 8.23 -14.97
CA ASN A 113 6.21 8.37 -16.35
C ASN A 113 5.23 7.81 -17.38
N LEU A 114 4.11 7.24 -16.93
CA LEU A 114 3.04 6.79 -17.79
C LEU A 114 2.27 7.96 -18.38
N ASP A 115 2.84 8.58 -19.40
CA ASP A 115 2.20 9.63 -20.17
C ASP A 115 1.72 10.83 -19.32
N THR A 116 1.98 12.02 -19.77
CA THR A 116 1.51 13.28 -19.17
C THR A 116 0.01 13.29 -18.86
N ASN A 117 -0.78 12.48 -19.55
CA ASN A 117 -2.20 12.31 -19.31
C ASN A 117 -2.53 11.48 -18.06
N ALA A 118 -1.79 10.42 -17.75
CA ALA A 118 -2.00 9.64 -16.53
C ALA A 118 -1.56 10.44 -15.30
N HIS A 119 -0.42 11.12 -15.39
CA HIS A 119 0.03 12.05 -14.36
C HIS A 119 -0.95 13.22 -14.18
N HIS A 120 -1.51 13.73 -15.28
CA HIS A 120 -2.56 14.76 -15.24
C HIS A 120 -3.86 14.23 -14.62
N PHE A 121 -4.20 12.98 -14.84
CA PHE A 121 -5.34 12.31 -14.24
C PHE A 121 -5.22 12.23 -12.70
N PHE A 122 -4.07 11.78 -12.17
CA PHE A 122 -3.80 11.81 -10.74
C PHE A 122 -3.66 13.23 -10.17
N ASN A 123 -3.26 14.20 -10.98
CA ASN A 123 -3.08 15.60 -10.61
C ASN A 123 -4.28 16.51 -10.95
N MET A 124 -5.43 15.97 -11.25
CA MET A 124 -6.64 16.76 -11.55
C MET A 124 -7.11 17.55 -10.32
N ARG A 125 -6.45 18.69 -10.08
CA ARG A 125 -6.64 19.57 -8.89
C ARG A 125 -8.09 19.96 -8.63
N HIS A 126 -8.91 20.09 -9.67
CA HIS A 126 -10.31 20.45 -9.51
C HIS A 126 -11.17 19.29 -8.99
N TYR A 127 -10.82 18.03 -9.32
CA TYR A 127 -11.48 16.85 -8.74
C TYR A 127 -10.96 16.55 -7.35
N ARG A 128 -9.67 16.77 -7.06
CA ARG A 128 -9.10 16.68 -5.71
C ARG A 128 -9.80 17.60 -4.72
N LYS A 129 -10.16 18.84 -5.12
CA LYS A 129 -10.91 19.78 -4.27
C LYS A 129 -12.32 19.30 -3.93
N LYS A 130 -12.84 18.30 -4.63
CA LYS A 130 -14.21 17.77 -4.48
C LYS A 130 -14.24 16.31 -4.04
N ASN A 131 -13.12 15.72 -3.68
CA ASN A 131 -12.96 14.34 -3.14
C ASN A 131 -13.47 13.27 -4.09
N LEU A 132 -12.91 13.08 -5.37
CA LEU A 132 -13.91 12.46 -6.17
C LEU A 132 -13.41 11.63 -7.34
N ASN A 133 -12.72 10.56 -6.98
CA ASN A 133 -12.70 9.41 -7.88
C ASN A 133 -14.12 8.94 -8.25
N ARG A 134 -15.09 9.15 -7.36
CA ARG A 134 -16.51 8.81 -7.56
C ARG A 134 -17.19 9.48 -8.74
N VAL A 135 -16.71 10.65 -9.18
CA VAL A 135 -17.29 11.40 -10.29
C VAL A 135 -16.37 11.51 -11.50
N ILE A 136 -15.16 10.96 -11.42
CA ILE A 136 -14.29 10.83 -12.58
C ILE A 136 -14.88 9.74 -13.49
N PRO A 137 -15.06 9.97 -14.79
CA PRO A 137 -15.65 8.97 -15.66
C PRO A 137 -14.99 7.61 -15.57
N ILE A 138 -15.77 6.52 -15.48
CA ILE A 138 -15.28 5.12 -15.43
C ILE A 138 -14.30 4.86 -16.57
N SER A 139 -14.55 5.43 -17.75
CA SER A 139 -13.66 5.30 -18.91
C SER A 139 -12.24 5.81 -18.64
N LYS A 140 -12.08 6.83 -17.79
CA LYS A 140 -10.77 7.36 -17.39
C LYS A 140 -10.07 6.48 -16.37
N HIS A 141 -10.80 5.96 -15.39
CA HIS A 141 -10.26 4.95 -14.50
C HIS A 141 -9.79 3.71 -15.24
N LEU A 142 -10.60 3.24 -16.19
CA LEU A 142 -10.28 2.09 -17.03
C LEU A 142 -9.01 2.33 -17.88
N GLU A 143 -8.89 3.49 -18.53
CA GLU A 143 -7.70 3.85 -19.32
C GLU A 143 -6.43 3.75 -18.47
N LEU A 144 -6.47 4.29 -17.24
CA LEU A 144 -5.34 4.24 -16.32
C LEU A 144 -5.05 2.84 -15.82
N CYS A 145 -6.08 2.11 -15.37
CA CYS A 145 -5.90 0.75 -14.88
C CYS A 145 -5.35 -0.19 -15.96
N ARG A 146 -5.75 -0.01 -17.21
CA ARG A 146 -5.18 -0.77 -18.32
C ARG A 146 -3.69 -0.49 -18.53
N LYS A 147 -3.28 0.78 -18.50
CA LYS A 147 -1.86 1.16 -18.61
C LYS A 147 -1.03 0.55 -17.47
N ILE A 148 -1.52 0.64 -16.24
CA ILE A 148 -0.87 0.01 -15.09
C ILE A 148 -0.80 -1.50 -15.29
N SER A 149 -1.91 -2.14 -15.63
CA SER A 149 -2.01 -3.58 -15.86
C SER A 149 -1.04 -4.07 -16.95
N GLU A 150 -0.84 -3.32 -18.04
CA GLU A 150 0.12 -3.64 -19.09
C GLU A 150 1.58 -3.59 -18.59
N ILE A 151 1.90 -2.65 -17.70
CA ILE A 151 3.23 -2.58 -17.08
C ILE A 151 3.42 -3.77 -16.15
N LEU A 152 2.44 -4.05 -15.28
CA LEU A 152 2.52 -5.19 -14.37
C LEU A 152 2.69 -6.52 -15.12
N SER A 153 1.95 -6.70 -16.22
CA SER A 153 2.05 -7.92 -17.04
C SER A 153 3.48 -8.16 -17.54
N LYS A 154 4.17 -7.11 -17.98
CA LYS A 154 5.57 -7.24 -18.46
C LYS A 154 6.52 -7.70 -17.35
N VAL A 155 6.31 -7.24 -16.12
CA VAL A 155 7.13 -7.66 -14.97
C VAL A 155 6.78 -9.08 -14.55
N ILE A 156 5.49 -9.44 -14.52
CA ILE A 156 5.03 -10.78 -14.18
C ILE A 156 5.65 -11.82 -15.12
N ASP A 157 5.70 -11.53 -16.42
CA ASP A 157 6.26 -12.42 -17.43
C ASP A 157 7.78 -12.64 -17.28
N THR A 158 8.50 -11.70 -16.65
CA THR A 158 9.97 -11.72 -16.58
C THR A 158 10.53 -12.11 -15.20
N SER A 159 9.74 -11.98 -14.11
CA SER A 159 10.24 -12.04 -12.72
C SER A 159 9.82 -13.32 -11.97
N LEU A 160 9.92 -14.49 -12.59
CA LEU A 160 9.36 -15.75 -12.05
C LEU A 160 10.11 -16.37 -10.83
N ASP A 161 11.31 -15.90 -10.46
CA ASP A 161 12.20 -16.61 -9.51
C ASP A 161 12.54 -15.85 -8.22
N VAL A 162 11.88 -14.75 -7.92
CA VAL A 162 12.20 -13.94 -6.73
C VAL A 162 11.62 -14.56 -5.46
N ASN A 163 12.43 -14.63 -4.40
CA ASN A 163 12.03 -15.14 -3.09
C ASN A 163 10.86 -14.33 -2.49
N LYS A 164 9.63 -14.77 -2.77
CA LYS A 164 8.38 -14.08 -2.44
C LYS A 164 8.13 -14.01 -0.93
N SER A 165 8.56 -15.01 -0.15
CA SER A 165 8.16 -15.14 1.26
C SER A 165 8.72 -14.04 2.16
N TYR A 166 9.98 -13.65 2.01
CA TYR A 166 10.60 -12.60 2.84
C TYR A 166 9.95 -11.22 2.63
N ASN A 167 9.54 -10.94 1.42
CA ASN A 167 8.95 -9.67 1.04
C ASN A 167 7.49 -9.57 1.49
N ASP A 168 6.75 -10.67 1.45
CA ASP A 168 5.39 -10.73 1.94
C ASP A 168 5.35 -10.45 3.45
N ASP A 169 6.29 -10.98 4.23
CA ASP A 169 6.37 -10.72 5.67
C ASP A 169 6.57 -9.23 6.00
N ILE A 170 7.43 -8.52 5.25
CA ILE A 170 7.63 -7.08 5.44
C ILE A 170 6.35 -6.31 5.11
N LEU A 171 5.73 -6.58 3.96
CA LEU A 171 4.51 -5.91 3.54
C LEU A 171 3.36 -6.18 4.49
N ASN A 172 3.17 -7.43 4.92
CA ASN A 172 2.12 -7.80 5.87
C ASN A 172 2.30 -7.09 7.22
N ASN A 173 3.54 -6.99 7.72
CA ASN A 173 3.81 -6.26 8.96
C ASN A 173 3.54 -4.75 8.80
N LEU A 174 3.93 -4.14 7.69
CA LEU A 174 3.66 -2.72 7.43
C LEU A 174 2.16 -2.46 7.22
N SER A 175 1.46 -3.31 6.48
CA SER A 175 0.01 -3.24 6.30
C SER A 175 -0.71 -3.32 7.66
N TYR A 176 -0.29 -4.24 8.53
CA TYR A 176 -0.81 -4.33 9.89
C TYR A 176 -0.54 -3.06 10.73
N MET A 177 0.66 -2.47 10.64
CA MET A 177 0.99 -1.22 11.32
C MET A 177 0.16 -0.05 10.81
N GLU A 178 -0.01 0.06 9.50
CA GLU A 178 -0.79 1.09 8.84
C GLU A 178 -2.27 1.02 9.25
N SER A 179 -2.88 -0.17 9.21
CA SER A 179 -4.29 -0.37 9.58
C SER A 179 -4.58 -0.12 11.06
N ASN A 180 -3.61 -0.40 11.92
CA ASN A 180 -3.77 -0.14 13.36
C ASN A 180 -3.72 1.34 13.72
N GLY A 181 -2.92 2.14 13.02
CA GLY A 181 -2.71 3.54 13.37
C GLY A 181 -2.26 3.76 14.82
N ILE A 182 -2.22 5.00 15.26
CA ILE A 182 -1.90 5.39 16.63
C ILE A 182 -2.98 6.32 17.17
N GLN A 183 -3.44 6.07 18.41
CA GLN A 183 -4.42 6.90 19.09
C GLN A 183 -3.80 8.24 19.50
N THR A 184 -4.49 9.32 19.21
CA THR A 184 -4.20 10.67 19.76
C THR A 184 -5.35 11.16 20.63
N THR A 185 -5.14 12.31 21.27
CA THR A 185 -6.19 13.01 22.02
C THR A 185 -7.36 13.48 21.15
N GLU A 186 -7.15 13.56 19.83
CA GLU A 186 -8.13 14.03 18.84
C GLU A 186 -8.75 12.91 18.00
N GLY A 187 -8.22 11.68 18.10
CA GLY A 187 -8.68 10.52 17.33
C GLY A 187 -7.53 9.63 16.86
N MET A 188 -7.84 8.72 15.97
CA MET A 188 -6.82 7.87 15.35
C MET A 188 -6.08 8.63 14.26
N VAL A 189 -4.78 8.37 14.14
CA VAL A 189 -3.94 8.85 13.04
C VAL A 189 -3.24 7.67 12.38
N TYR A 190 -3.13 7.74 11.07
CA TYR A 190 -2.55 6.69 10.25
C TYR A 190 -1.35 7.22 9.47
N SER A 191 -0.47 6.32 9.08
CA SER A 191 0.69 6.61 8.22
C SER A 191 0.79 5.52 7.17
N GLU A 192 1.15 5.89 5.95
CA GLU A 192 1.55 4.93 4.93
C GLU A 192 3.08 4.87 4.88
N TYR A 193 3.64 3.65 4.79
CA TYR A 193 5.07 3.45 4.75
C TYR A 193 5.56 3.17 3.33
N ASN A 194 6.52 3.97 2.89
CA ASN A 194 7.29 3.72 1.68
C ASN A 194 8.46 2.79 1.99
N ILE A 195 8.54 1.65 1.31
CA ILE A 195 9.63 0.67 1.43
C ILE A 195 10.76 0.90 0.41
N PHE A 196 10.48 1.67 -0.66
CA PHE A 196 11.41 1.95 -1.74
C PHE A 196 12.40 3.06 -1.33
N THR A 197 13.32 2.72 -0.44
CA THR A 197 14.32 3.63 0.08
C THR A 197 15.72 3.04 -0.08
N SER A 198 16.69 3.87 -0.42
CA SER A 198 18.08 3.43 -0.65
C SER A 198 18.72 2.69 0.53
N THR A 199 18.20 2.87 1.73
CA THR A 199 18.70 2.23 2.96
C THR A 199 17.84 1.03 3.40
N GLY A 200 16.74 0.73 2.72
CA GLY A 200 15.74 -0.25 3.15
C GLY A 200 14.96 0.14 4.42
N ARG A 201 15.17 1.35 4.96
CA ARG A 201 14.42 1.83 6.13
C ARG A 201 13.09 2.43 5.67
N PRO A 202 11.93 1.89 6.10
CA PRO A 202 10.63 2.45 5.72
C PRO A 202 10.53 3.93 6.10
N SER A 203 10.02 4.75 5.19
CA SER A 203 9.77 6.17 5.40
C SER A 203 8.29 6.47 5.23
N ASN A 204 7.81 7.59 5.78
CA ASN A 204 6.44 8.01 5.53
C ASN A 204 6.26 8.33 4.05
N ARG A 205 5.15 7.85 3.50
CA ARG A 205 4.64 8.14 2.16
C ARG A 205 3.35 8.94 2.30
N PHE A 206 3.19 10.01 1.54
CA PHE A 206 2.06 10.93 1.60
C PHE A 206 2.00 11.87 2.81
N GLY A 207 0.87 12.60 2.93
CA GLY A 207 0.58 13.57 3.96
C GLY A 207 0.27 13.02 5.35
N GLY A 208 0.38 11.70 5.55
CA GLY A 208 0.20 11.08 6.86
C GLY A 208 1.29 11.44 7.87
N THR A 209 1.08 11.08 9.12
CA THR A 209 2.03 11.39 10.18
C THR A 209 3.33 10.60 10.04
N ASN A 210 4.45 11.29 9.95
CA ASN A 210 5.77 10.65 9.99
C ASN A 210 6.18 10.38 11.45
N PHE A 211 5.79 9.24 11.98
CA PHE A 211 6.09 8.87 13.37
C PHE A 211 7.59 8.77 13.64
N ALA A 212 8.40 8.40 12.65
CA ALA A 212 9.85 8.32 12.81
C ALA A 212 10.53 9.70 12.96
N ALA A 213 9.89 10.77 12.48
CA ALA A 213 10.41 12.13 12.55
C ALA A 213 9.92 12.95 13.76
N LEU A 214 9.07 12.39 14.60
CA LEU A 214 8.56 13.08 15.80
C LEU A 214 9.68 13.39 16.78
N ASN A 215 9.86 14.67 17.09
CA ASN A 215 10.92 15.11 18.00
C ASN A 215 10.56 14.73 19.47
N LYS A 216 11.57 14.29 20.21
CA LYS A 216 11.43 13.94 21.64
C LYS A 216 11.29 15.16 22.56
N LYS A 217 11.74 16.35 22.13
CA LYS A 217 11.95 17.52 23.01
C LYS A 217 10.96 18.67 22.77
N ASP A 218 10.31 18.76 21.60
CA ASP A 218 9.45 19.90 21.23
C ASP A 218 7.98 19.73 21.62
N GLY A 219 7.62 18.59 22.20
CA GLY A 219 6.25 18.28 22.60
C GLY A 219 5.41 17.67 21.52
N SER A 220 5.92 17.43 20.29
CA SER A 220 5.19 16.82 19.18
C SER A 220 4.67 15.41 19.50
N ARG A 221 5.22 14.74 20.50
CA ARG A 221 4.77 13.42 20.97
C ARG A 221 3.66 13.46 22.01
N LYS A 222 3.36 14.62 22.60
CA LYS A 222 2.35 14.75 23.68
C LYS A 222 0.91 14.36 23.27
N PRO A 223 0.45 14.60 22.03
CA PRO A 223 -0.89 14.20 21.62
C PRO A 223 -1.10 12.68 21.56
N TYR A 224 -0.02 11.88 21.44
CA TYR A 224 -0.13 10.43 21.30
C TYR A 224 -0.40 9.78 22.67
N VAL A 225 -1.45 8.98 22.71
CA VAL A 225 -1.93 8.33 23.94
C VAL A 225 -2.20 6.84 23.69
N SER A 226 -2.28 6.07 24.76
CA SER A 226 -2.71 4.67 24.64
C SER A 226 -4.20 4.59 24.27
N ARG A 227 -4.56 3.69 23.35
CA ARG A 227 -5.96 3.35 23.05
C ARG A 227 -6.64 2.54 24.14
N PHE A 228 -5.87 1.99 25.06
CA PHE A 228 -6.38 1.18 26.17
C PHE A 228 -6.57 2.05 27.40
N LYS A 229 -7.70 1.84 28.12
CA LYS A 229 -7.99 2.53 29.37
C LYS A 229 -6.89 2.29 30.37
N SER A 230 -6.30 3.34 30.93
CA SER A 230 -5.15 3.29 31.84
C SER A 230 -3.89 2.65 31.24
N GLY A 231 -3.82 2.51 29.93
CA GLY A 231 -2.65 2.03 29.22
C GLY A 231 -1.56 3.09 29.09
N VAL A 232 -0.36 2.66 28.76
CA VAL A 232 0.80 3.52 28.49
C VAL A 232 1.36 3.22 27.11
N LEU A 233 2.04 4.18 26.52
CA LEU A 233 2.88 3.96 25.34
C LEU A 233 4.30 3.62 25.82
N VAL A 234 4.86 2.55 25.29
CA VAL A 234 6.23 2.12 25.59
C VAL A 234 7.07 2.35 24.35
N GLU A 235 8.11 3.17 24.47
CA GLU A 235 9.13 3.35 23.42
C GLU A 235 10.30 2.39 23.70
N MET A 236 10.64 1.57 22.72
CA MET A 236 11.82 0.71 22.74
C MET A 236 12.65 1.02 21.49
N ASP A 237 13.93 1.29 21.70
CA ASP A 237 14.87 1.60 20.62
C ASP A 237 16.20 0.93 20.88
N TYR A 238 16.88 0.50 19.83
CA TYR A 238 18.23 -0.04 19.94
C TYR A 238 19.26 1.07 20.06
N ASP A 239 20.13 1.00 21.05
CA ASP A 239 21.23 1.95 21.17
C ASP A 239 22.29 1.69 20.08
N ALA A 240 22.43 2.68 19.16
CA ALA A 240 23.41 2.66 18.08
C ALA A 240 23.47 1.33 17.29
N TYR A 241 22.31 0.77 16.94
CA TYR A 241 22.15 -0.54 16.33
C TYR A 241 23.16 -0.85 15.22
N HIS A 242 23.30 0.03 14.23
CA HIS A 242 24.19 -0.19 13.08
C HIS A 242 25.66 -0.29 13.50
N LEU A 243 26.12 0.58 14.40
CA LEU A 243 27.50 0.55 14.88
C LEU A 243 27.79 -0.71 15.70
N ARG A 244 26.83 -1.17 16.51
CA ARG A 244 26.96 -2.42 17.26
C ARG A 244 26.97 -3.63 16.34
N LEU A 245 26.13 -3.63 15.28
CA LEU A 245 26.10 -4.68 14.28
C LEU A 245 27.43 -4.76 13.49
N ILE A 246 28.01 -3.61 13.09
CA ILE A 246 29.31 -3.56 12.44
C ILE A 246 30.40 -4.06 13.42
N GLY A 247 30.36 -3.62 14.67
CA GLY A 247 31.28 -4.08 15.71
C GLY A 247 31.24 -5.60 15.87
N ASP A 248 30.06 -6.19 15.91
CA ASP A 248 29.88 -7.64 16.02
C ASP A 248 30.50 -8.37 14.80
N ARG A 249 30.29 -7.85 13.60
CA ARG A 249 30.87 -8.39 12.35
C ARG A 249 32.39 -8.40 12.31
N ILE A 250 33.04 -7.44 12.98
CA ILE A 250 34.50 -7.33 13.06
C ILE A 250 35.06 -7.81 14.40
N ASN A 251 34.24 -8.50 15.22
CA ASN A 251 34.57 -8.94 16.57
C ASN A 251 34.97 -7.81 17.54
N TYR A 252 34.49 -6.59 17.33
CA TYR A 252 34.70 -5.46 18.22
C TYR A 252 33.51 -5.28 19.16
N LYS A 253 33.74 -5.33 20.47
CA LYS A 253 32.72 -5.18 21.48
C LYS A 253 32.71 -3.75 22.04
N PHE A 254 31.66 -2.99 21.75
CA PHE A 254 31.41 -1.74 22.45
C PHE A 254 31.06 -2.01 23.93
N GLY A 255 31.55 -1.19 24.80
CA GLY A 255 31.21 -1.22 26.23
C GLY A 255 29.73 -0.84 26.48
N LYS A 256 29.40 -0.62 27.78
CA LYS A 256 28.07 -0.18 28.20
C LYS A 256 27.83 1.33 27.96
N ASP A 257 28.89 2.09 27.69
CA ASP A 257 28.82 3.52 27.43
C ASP A 257 28.18 3.81 26.05
N SER A 258 27.79 5.05 25.84
CA SER A 258 27.27 5.51 24.55
C SER A 258 28.27 5.22 23.43
N VAL A 259 27.83 4.45 22.44
CA VAL A 259 28.66 4.10 21.25
C VAL A 259 29.10 5.37 20.51
N HIS A 260 28.24 6.39 20.43
CA HIS A 260 28.53 7.66 19.79
C HIS A 260 29.62 8.44 20.53
N GLU A 261 29.59 8.49 21.86
CA GLU A 261 30.64 9.10 22.67
C GLU A 261 31.95 8.33 22.56
N HIS A 262 31.88 7.01 22.47
CA HIS A 262 33.06 6.18 22.26
C HIS A 262 33.72 6.50 20.92
N MET A 263 32.93 6.55 19.84
CA MET A 263 33.42 6.83 18.50
C MET A 263 33.94 8.28 18.34
N ALA A 264 33.39 9.24 19.09
CA ALA A 264 33.82 10.64 19.04
C ALA A 264 35.21 10.89 19.69
N LYS A 265 35.78 9.90 20.36
CA LYS A 265 37.12 9.98 20.98
C LYS A 265 38.25 9.58 20.00
N PHE A 266 37.90 9.08 18.83
CA PHE A 266 38.83 8.74 17.75
C PHE A 266 38.74 9.71 16.58
#